data_9fe77293a995015f0e481ba5c303ff6d
#
_entry.id   9fe77293a995015f0e481ba5c303ff6d
#
_cell.length_a   1.000
_cell.length_b   1.000
_cell.length_c   1.000
_cell.angle_alpha   90.00
_cell.angle_beta   90.00
_cell.angle_gamma   90.00
#
_symmetry.space_group_name_H-M   'P 1'
#
loop_
_entity.id
_entity.type
_entity.pdbx_description
1 polymer ?
#
loop_
_entity_poly.entity_id
_entity_poly.type
_entity_poly.pdbx_seq_one_letter_code
_entity_poly.pdbx_strand_id
1 'polypeptide(L)'
;MKGDTGEAADMSSDEARRSSAVKALASEYKSLVEEPVEGFQVGLAQEDCLFEWQVAIFGPPETLYQGGYFKARMKFPQDYPYSPPTMKFLTKVWHPNVYENGDLCISILHPPIDDPQSGELPCERWNPTQTVRTILLSVISLLNEPNTFSPANVDASVMYRRWKESNGQDKEYEEIIRKQVLASRDEAEKDGVKVPMTLEDYTRASRPQKTEPDPSIELNDFYDDFDPEEDDTSEQDESTGDSFYSK
;
A
#
# COMPACT_ATOMS: atom_id res chain seq x y z
N MET A 1 -22.32 -20.53 37.73
CA MET A 1 -22.38 -20.47 36.27
C MET A 1 -22.33 -19.02 35.88
N LYS A 2 -21.14 -18.52 35.58
CA LYS A 2 -20.86 -17.24 34.96
C LYS A 2 -19.69 -17.52 34.01
N GLY A 3 -19.99 -17.65 32.81
CA GLY A 3 -18.99 -17.84 31.75
C GLY A 3 -19.75 -17.81 30.42
N ASP A 4 -19.20 -17.11 29.48
CA ASP A 4 -19.50 -17.25 28.05
C ASP A 4 -20.38 -16.20 27.39
N THR A 5 -20.18 -14.92 27.76
CA THR A 5 -20.72 -13.82 26.93
C THR A 5 -19.64 -12.95 26.28
N GLY A 6 -18.37 -13.13 26.62
CA GLY A 6 -17.26 -12.34 26.12
C GLY A 6 -16.73 -12.82 24.75
N GLU A 7 -16.66 -14.13 24.52
CA GLU A 7 -16.06 -14.70 23.32
C GLU A 7 -16.92 -14.50 22.05
N ALA A 8 -18.25 -14.61 22.15
CA ALA A 8 -19.15 -14.44 21.01
C ALA A 8 -19.21 -12.97 20.51
N ALA A 9 -19.11 -11.98 21.41
CA ALA A 9 -19.11 -10.58 21.05
C ALA A 9 -17.77 -10.14 20.40
N ASP A 10 -16.67 -10.78 20.77
CA ASP A 10 -15.34 -10.51 20.20
C ASP A 10 -15.23 -11.10 18.78
N MET A 11 -15.70 -12.31 18.55
CA MET A 11 -15.74 -12.93 17.22
C MET A 11 -16.58 -12.13 16.22
N SER A 12 -17.73 -11.57 16.62
CA SER A 12 -18.56 -10.76 15.73
C SER A 12 -17.90 -9.41 15.36
N SER A 13 -17.13 -8.83 16.26
CA SER A 13 -16.40 -7.58 16.02
C SER A 13 -15.22 -7.77 15.05
N ASP A 14 -14.54 -8.90 15.14
CA ASP A 14 -13.40 -9.22 14.26
C ASP A 14 -13.88 -9.57 12.84
N GLU A 15 -15.01 -10.27 12.73
CA GLU A 15 -15.63 -10.59 11.46
C GLU A 15 -16.14 -9.32 10.74
N ALA A 16 -16.76 -8.40 11.46
CA ALA A 16 -17.19 -7.11 10.94
C ALA A 16 -16.00 -6.25 10.46
N ARG A 17 -14.88 -6.23 11.21
CA ARG A 17 -13.65 -5.55 10.82
C ARG A 17 -13.05 -6.13 9.56
N ARG A 18 -12.97 -7.46 9.47
CA ARG A 18 -12.48 -8.16 8.28
C ARG A 18 -13.33 -7.88 7.05
N SER A 19 -14.66 -7.88 7.17
CA SER A 19 -15.58 -7.52 6.10
C SER A 19 -15.36 -6.09 5.62
N SER A 20 -15.15 -5.13 6.55
CA SER A 20 -14.82 -3.75 6.21
C SER A 20 -13.48 -3.65 5.47
N ALA A 21 -12.45 -4.38 5.92
CA ALA A 21 -11.15 -4.42 5.27
C ALA A 21 -11.22 -4.97 3.85
N VAL A 22 -11.97 -6.05 3.63
CA VAL A 22 -12.19 -6.64 2.30
C VAL A 22 -12.85 -5.62 1.36
N LYS A 23 -13.89 -4.92 1.81
CA LYS A 23 -14.56 -3.87 0.99
C LYS A 23 -13.62 -2.73 0.64
N ALA A 24 -12.83 -2.25 1.61
CA ALA A 24 -11.85 -1.18 1.38
C ALA A 24 -10.79 -1.62 0.36
N LEU A 25 -10.18 -2.81 0.55
CA LEU A 25 -9.14 -3.33 -0.32
C LEU A 25 -9.65 -3.61 -1.74
N ALA A 26 -10.85 -4.17 -1.90
CA ALA A 26 -11.47 -4.40 -3.20
C ALA A 26 -11.70 -3.08 -3.95
N SER A 27 -12.21 -2.06 -3.26
CA SER A 27 -12.43 -0.73 -3.84
C SER A 27 -11.11 -0.06 -4.26
N GLU A 28 -10.07 -0.13 -3.41
CA GLU A 28 -8.76 0.46 -3.72
C GLU A 28 -8.07 -0.29 -4.87
N TYR A 29 -8.13 -1.61 -4.88
CA TYR A 29 -7.58 -2.42 -5.96
C TYR A 29 -8.22 -2.07 -7.30
N LYS A 30 -9.55 -2.03 -7.34
CA LYS A 30 -10.31 -1.62 -8.53
C LYS A 30 -9.91 -0.23 -9.00
N SER A 31 -9.83 0.74 -8.09
CA SER A 31 -9.41 2.12 -8.41
C SER A 31 -8.00 2.17 -9.01
N LEU A 32 -7.06 1.34 -8.51
CA LEU A 32 -5.68 1.31 -9.02
C LEU A 32 -5.56 0.58 -10.37
N VAL A 33 -6.46 -0.37 -10.66
CA VAL A 33 -6.54 -1.03 -11.97
C VAL A 33 -7.13 -0.07 -13.00
N GLU A 34 -8.17 0.69 -12.65
CA GLU A 34 -8.81 1.67 -13.54
C GLU A 34 -7.94 2.91 -13.77
N GLU A 35 -7.31 3.42 -12.72
CA GLU A 35 -6.42 4.58 -12.74
C GLU A 35 -5.08 4.26 -12.07
N PRO A 36 -4.15 3.61 -12.76
CA PRO A 36 -2.85 3.24 -12.19
C PRO A 36 -2.03 4.45 -11.78
N VAL A 37 -1.18 4.26 -10.76
CA VAL A 37 -0.15 5.24 -10.39
C VAL A 37 1.04 5.09 -11.33
N GLU A 38 1.53 6.21 -11.87
CA GLU A 38 2.70 6.21 -12.76
C GLU A 38 3.91 5.55 -12.08
N GLY A 39 4.58 4.67 -12.81
CA GLY A 39 5.75 3.94 -12.32
C GLY A 39 5.42 2.69 -11.50
N PHE A 40 4.15 2.31 -11.41
CA PHE A 40 3.76 1.08 -10.68
C PHE A 40 2.88 0.16 -11.52
N GLN A 41 3.05 -1.13 -11.26
CA GLN A 41 2.06 -2.15 -11.62
C GLN A 41 1.67 -2.89 -10.35
N VAL A 42 0.38 -3.00 -10.10
CA VAL A 42 -0.17 -3.63 -8.91
C VAL A 42 -0.96 -4.87 -9.31
N GLY A 43 -0.76 -5.96 -8.58
CA GLY A 43 -1.47 -7.21 -8.76
C GLY A 43 -1.68 -7.91 -7.43
N LEU A 44 -2.59 -8.87 -7.38
CA LEU A 44 -2.76 -9.74 -6.21
C LEU A 44 -1.61 -10.76 -6.18
N ALA A 45 -1.11 -11.08 -4.98
CA ALA A 45 -0.09 -12.12 -4.81
C ALA A 45 -0.67 -13.53 -5.04
N GLN A 46 -1.95 -13.70 -4.75
CA GLN A 46 -2.78 -14.88 -5.00
C GLN A 46 -4.16 -14.39 -5.41
N GLU A 47 -4.78 -15.04 -6.40
CA GLU A 47 -6.06 -14.63 -6.97
C GLU A 47 -7.17 -14.46 -5.93
N ASP A 48 -7.16 -15.29 -4.89
CA ASP A 48 -8.19 -15.32 -3.84
C ASP A 48 -7.82 -14.50 -2.59
N CYS A 49 -6.70 -13.74 -2.60
CA CYS A 49 -6.22 -13.06 -1.40
C CYS A 49 -6.04 -11.55 -1.59
N LEU A 50 -7.03 -10.76 -1.10
CA LEU A 50 -6.95 -9.30 -1.10
C LEU A 50 -5.97 -8.72 -0.06
N PHE A 51 -5.51 -9.52 0.90
CA PHE A 51 -4.63 -9.06 1.98
C PHE A 51 -3.14 -9.08 1.62
N GLU A 52 -2.78 -9.56 0.42
CA GLU A 52 -1.39 -9.60 -0.02
C GLU A 52 -1.28 -9.21 -1.50
N TRP A 53 -0.63 -8.08 -1.76
CA TRP A 53 -0.45 -7.56 -3.12
C TRP A 53 1.00 -7.62 -3.55
N GLN A 54 1.21 -7.88 -4.84
CA GLN A 54 2.50 -7.67 -5.51
C GLN A 54 2.51 -6.29 -6.16
N VAL A 55 3.64 -5.59 -6.00
CA VAL A 55 3.86 -4.28 -6.58
C VAL A 55 5.16 -4.31 -7.35
N ALA A 56 5.09 -4.04 -8.64
CA ALA A 56 6.27 -3.77 -9.46
C ALA A 56 6.48 -2.25 -9.52
N ILE A 57 7.70 -1.82 -9.22
CA ILE A 57 8.11 -0.42 -9.16
C ILE A 57 9.13 -0.18 -10.25
N PHE A 58 8.85 0.71 -11.17
CA PHE A 58 9.82 1.19 -12.15
C PHE A 58 10.59 2.37 -11.55
N GLY A 59 11.91 2.30 -11.67
CA GLY A 59 12.76 3.39 -11.17
C GLY A 59 12.40 4.73 -11.83
N PRO A 60 12.09 5.77 -11.01
CA PRO A 60 11.63 7.05 -11.55
C PRO A 60 12.66 7.69 -12.48
N PRO A 61 12.23 8.38 -13.55
CA PRO A 61 13.11 9.14 -14.42
C PRO A 61 13.93 10.18 -13.63
N GLU A 62 15.12 10.52 -14.13
CA GLU A 62 16.02 11.50 -13.52
C GLU A 62 16.52 11.14 -12.11
N THR A 63 16.32 9.89 -11.67
CA THR A 63 16.87 9.35 -10.43
C THR A 63 17.97 8.33 -10.71
N LEU A 64 18.74 7.98 -9.68
CA LEU A 64 19.72 6.89 -9.76
C LEU A 64 19.09 5.53 -10.04
N TYR A 65 17.78 5.37 -9.78
CA TYR A 65 17.01 4.14 -9.97
C TYR A 65 16.42 4.00 -11.37
N GLN A 66 16.55 5.02 -12.23
CA GLN A 66 15.99 5.00 -13.58
C GLN A 66 16.37 3.74 -14.38
N GLY A 67 15.38 3.14 -15.00
CA GLY A 67 15.53 1.91 -15.77
C GLY A 67 15.68 0.65 -14.91
N GLY A 68 15.39 0.76 -13.61
CA GLY A 68 15.27 -0.39 -12.69
C GLY A 68 13.85 -0.92 -12.65
N TYR A 69 13.75 -2.20 -12.27
CA TYR A 69 12.50 -2.93 -12.04
C TYR A 69 12.58 -3.58 -10.66
N PHE A 70 11.81 -3.07 -9.70
CA PHE A 70 11.88 -3.51 -8.33
C PHE A 70 10.56 -4.12 -7.91
N LYS A 71 10.58 -5.37 -7.50
CA LYS A 71 9.41 -6.05 -6.96
C LYS A 71 9.29 -5.80 -5.47
N ALA A 72 8.09 -5.54 -5.03
CA ALA A 72 7.75 -5.40 -3.63
C ALA A 72 6.46 -6.16 -3.32
N ARG A 73 6.25 -6.42 -2.04
CA ARG A 73 5.06 -7.06 -1.51
C ARG A 73 4.44 -6.17 -0.46
N MET A 74 3.14 -5.95 -0.55
CA MET A 74 2.35 -5.29 0.47
C MET A 74 1.50 -6.33 1.20
N LYS A 75 1.44 -6.25 2.53
CA LYS A 75 0.57 -7.07 3.38
C LYS A 75 -0.32 -6.17 4.20
N PHE A 76 -1.60 -6.47 4.19
CA PHE A 76 -2.62 -5.70 4.87
C PHE A 76 -3.07 -6.41 6.14
N PRO A 77 -3.27 -5.68 7.25
CA PRO A 77 -3.86 -6.22 8.47
C PRO A 77 -5.36 -6.44 8.31
N GLN A 78 -5.95 -7.27 9.18
CA GLN A 78 -7.38 -7.59 9.13
C GLN A 78 -8.28 -6.41 9.49
N ASP A 79 -7.75 -5.42 10.18
CA ASP A 79 -8.43 -4.19 10.58
C ASP A 79 -8.11 -3.01 9.66
N TYR A 80 -7.56 -3.26 8.45
CA TYR A 80 -7.37 -2.21 7.45
C TYR A 80 -8.71 -1.49 7.15
N PRO A 81 -8.75 -0.14 7.03
CA PRO A 81 -7.66 0.81 7.00
C PRO A 81 -7.26 1.40 8.37
N TYR A 82 -7.70 0.85 9.48
CA TYR A 82 -7.38 1.42 10.81
C TYR A 82 -5.91 1.21 11.21
N SER A 83 -5.33 0.08 10.81
CA SER A 83 -3.89 -0.17 10.93
C SER A 83 -3.21 -0.12 9.57
N PRO A 84 -1.94 0.32 9.50
CA PRO A 84 -1.20 0.43 8.25
C PRO A 84 -0.82 -0.93 7.68
N PRO A 85 -0.68 -1.04 6.34
CA PRO A 85 -0.04 -2.19 5.74
C PRO A 85 1.48 -2.16 5.97
N THR A 86 2.13 -3.27 5.69
CA THR A 86 3.58 -3.36 5.58
C THR A 86 4.00 -3.46 4.12
N MET A 87 5.17 -2.92 3.79
CA MET A 87 5.73 -3.05 2.44
C MET A 87 7.17 -3.55 2.51
N LYS A 88 7.48 -4.51 1.66
CA LYS A 88 8.80 -5.14 1.61
C LYS A 88 9.28 -5.28 0.17
N PHE A 89 10.46 -4.78 -0.13
CA PHE A 89 11.14 -5.04 -1.39
C PHE A 89 11.59 -6.50 -1.45
N LEU A 90 11.27 -7.18 -2.53
CA LEU A 90 11.74 -8.52 -2.86
C LEU A 90 13.01 -8.44 -3.71
N THR A 91 13.08 -7.46 -4.60
CA THR A 91 14.30 -7.11 -5.31
C THR A 91 15.21 -6.27 -4.40
N LYS A 92 16.50 -6.54 -4.44
CA LYS A 92 17.48 -5.84 -3.60
C LYS A 92 17.55 -4.34 -3.97
N VAL A 93 17.33 -3.46 -2.98
CA VAL A 93 17.36 -2.01 -3.12
C VAL A 93 18.33 -1.42 -2.10
N TRP A 94 19.35 -0.69 -2.56
CA TRP A 94 20.25 0.06 -1.71
C TRP A 94 19.71 1.46 -1.49
N HIS A 95 19.14 1.70 -0.32
CA HIS A 95 18.46 2.96 -0.01
C HIS A 95 18.50 3.26 1.49
N PRO A 96 18.67 4.52 1.93
CA PRO A 96 18.69 4.89 3.35
C PRO A 96 17.48 4.40 4.15
N ASN A 97 16.30 4.32 3.54
CA ASN A 97 15.04 3.97 4.21
C ASN A 97 14.56 2.55 3.91
N VAL A 98 15.44 1.68 3.40
CA VAL A 98 15.15 0.26 3.18
C VAL A 98 16.13 -0.57 3.99
N TYR A 99 15.60 -1.42 4.89
CA TYR A 99 16.42 -2.35 5.66
C TYR A 99 17.10 -3.37 4.74
N GLU A 100 18.17 -4.00 5.22
CA GLU A 100 18.89 -5.03 4.44
C GLU A 100 18.00 -6.22 4.04
N ASN A 101 17.02 -6.54 4.85
CA ASN A 101 16.04 -7.60 4.58
C ASN A 101 14.95 -7.16 3.59
N GLY A 102 14.95 -5.91 3.13
CA GLY A 102 14.01 -5.33 2.17
C GLY A 102 12.81 -4.61 2.78
N ASP A 103 12.62 -4.64 4.10
CA ASP A 103 11.51 -3.93 4.73
C ASP A 103 11.65 -2.42 4.52
N LEU A 104 10.55 -1.77 4.11
CA LEU A 104 10.48 -0.34 3.88
C LEU A 104 10.13 0.38 5.18
N CYS A 105 10.94 1.39 5.54
CA CYS A 105 10.71 2.26 6.67
C CYS A 105 10.34 3.67 6.17
N ILE A 106 9.06 4.00 6.25
CA ILE A 106 8.50 5.29 5.86
C ILE A 106 7.36 5.65 6.81
N SER A 107 7.28 6.92 7.21
CA SER A 107 6.37 7.40 8.25
C SER A 107 4.91 7.04 8.00
N ILE A 108 4.44 7.13 6.74
CA ILE A 108 3.07 6.77 6.34
C ILE A 108 2.68 5.32 6.67
N LEU A 109 3.66 4.42 6.84
CA LEU A 109 3.44 3.01 7.22
C LEU A 109 3.60 2.77 8.72
N HIS A 110 3.92 3.79 9.51
CA HIS A 110 4.04 3.66 10.96
C HIS A 110 2.67 3.86 11.63
N PRO A 111 2.34 3.03 12.65
CA PRO A 111 1.08 3.17 13.38
C PRO A 111 0.92 4.57 13.99
N PRO A 112 -0.31 5.06 14.17
CA PRO A 112 -0.59 6.39 14.73
C PRO A 112 -0.38 6.43 16.25
N ILE A 113 0.83 6.11 16.69
CA ILE A 113 1.24 6.12 18.10
C ILE A 113 2.04 7.40 18.35
N ASP A 114 1.77 8.05 19.46
CA ASP A 114 2.60 9.19 19.90
C ASP A 114 3.95 8.67 20.40
N ASP A 115 4.99 8.90 19.60
CA ASP A 115 6.36 8.52 19.91
C ASP A 115 7.29 9.74 19.76
N PRO A 116 7.49 10.49 20.85
CA PRO A 116 8.34 11.69 20.84
C PRO A 116 9.80 11.42 20.45
N GLN A 117 10.25 10.16 20.51
CA GLN A 117 11.64 9.81 20.19
C GLN A 117 11.85 9.52 18.71
N SER A 118 10.79 9.26 17.95
CA SER A 118 10.89 8.97 16.52
C SER A 118 11.27 10.19 15.68
N GLY A 119 10.95 11.39 16.17
CA GLY A 119 11.09 12.65 15.41
C GLY A 119 10.06 12.83 14.29
N GLU A 120 9.11 11.92 14.16
CA GLU A 120 8.02 11.99 13.18
C GLU A 120 6.83 12.77 13.75
N LEU A 121 6.23 13.61 12.91
CA LEU A 121 4.99 14.28 13.29
C LEU A 121 3.80 13.29 13.21
N PRO A 122 2.80 13.39 14.10
CA PRO A 122 1.61 12.52 14.03
C PRO A 122 0.89 12.56 12.68
N CYS A 123 0.90 13.69 11.97
CA CYS A 123 0.29 13.85 10.65
C CYS A 123 1.08 13.15 9.52
N GLU A 124 2.34 12.78 9.74
CA GLU A 124 3.15 12.03 8.78
C GLU A 124 2.89 10.53 8.88
N ARG A 125 2.38 10.08 10.02
CA ARG A 125 2.08 8.68 10.29
C ARG A 125 0.76 8.25 9.65
N TRP A 126 0.52 6.95 9.70
CA TRP A 126 -0.70 6.36 9.18
C TRP A 126 -1.97 6.97 9.79
N ASN A 127 -2.96 7.17 8.97
CA ASN A 127 -4.34 7.43 9.38
C ASN A 127 -5.31 6.77 8.37
N PRO A 128 -6.56 6.46 8.74
CA PRO A 128 -7.49 5.72 7.89
C PRO A 128 -7.93 6.42 6.61
N THR A 129 -7.54 7.67 6.37
CA THR A 129 -7.79 8.38 5.11
C THR A 129 -6.67 8.15 4.07
N GLN A 130 -5.55 7.55 4.49
CA GLN A 130 -4.49 7.13 3.59
C GLN A 130 -4.94 5.90 2.80
N THR A 131 -4.41 5.78 1.60
CA THR A 131 -4.74 4.71 0.66
C THR A 131 -3.47 4.08 0.10
N VAL A 132 -3.59 2.95 -0.59
CA VAL A 132 -2.45 2.37 -1.32
C VAL A 132 -1.88 3.38 -2.32
N ARG A 133 -2.71 4.16 -2.98
CA ARG A 133 -2.27 5.23 -3.89
C ARG A 133 -1.34 6.23 -3.20
N THR A 134 -1.69 6.71 -2.00
CA THR A 134 -0.86 7.66 -1.25
C THR A 134 0.44 7.03 -0.78
N ILE A 135 0.44 5.74 -0.43
CA ILE A 135 1.66 4.99 -0.11
C ILE A 135 2.59 4.93 -1.34
N LEU A 136 2.06 4.56 -2.51
CA LEU A 136 2.86 4.44 -3.74
C LEU A 136 3.49 5.79 -4.13
N LEU A 137 2.74 6.88 -4.04
CA LEU A 137 3.27 8.23 -4.28
C LEU A 137 4.37 8.60 -3.29
N SER A 138 4.20 8.22 -2.01
CA SER A 138 5.22 8.44 -0.99
C SER A 138 6.49 7.63 -1.25
N VAL A 139 6.36 6.42 -1.80
CA VAL A 139 7.52 5.58 -2.19
C VAL A 139 8.30 6.22 -3.32
N ILE A 140 7.64 6.78 -4.34
CA ILE A 140 8.33 7.53 -5.42
C ILE A 140 9.10 8.71 -4.85
N SER A 141 8.45 9.52 -4.01
CA SER A 141 9.08 10.67 -3.35
C SER A 141 10.30 10.24 -2.54
N LEU A 142 10.19 9.14 -1.79
CA LEU A 142 11.28 8.60 -0.97
C LEU A 142 12.46 8.11 -1.83
N LEU A 143 12.22 7.45 -2.96
CA LEU A 143 13.27 7.02 -3.87
C LEU A 143 14.04 8.22 -4.46
N ASN A 144 13.36 9.33 -4.69
CA ASN A 144 13.97 10.56 -5.18
C ASN A 144 14.71 11.32 -4.07
N GLU A 145 14.07 11.44 -2.89
CA GLU A 145 14.59 12.18 -1.74
C GLU A 145 14.57 11.33 -0.48
N PRO A 146 15.65 10.57 -0.18
CA PRO A 146 15.74 9.77 1.01
C PRO A 146 15.69 10.58 2.31
N ASN A 147 14.99 10.05 3.32
CA ASN A 147 15.08 10.58 4.67
C ASN A 147 16.37 10.07 5.35
N THR A 148 17.35 10.96 5.48
CA THR A 148 18.64 10.64 6.10
C THR A 148 18.72 10.94 7.59
N PHE A 149 17.65 11.50 8.19
CA PHE A 149 17.62 11.82 9.63
C PHE A 149 17.33 10.57 10.48
N SER A 150 16.47 9.69 9.98
CA SER A 150 16.13 8.41 10.63
C SER A 150 16.29 7.25 9.64
N PRO A 151 17.53 6.87 9.30
CA PRO A 151 17.76 5.87 8.27
C PRO A 151 17.54 4.45 8.83
N ALA A 152 16.88 3.61 8.02
CA ALA A 152 16.81 2.17 8.23
C ALA A 152 18.13 1.47 7.85
N ASN A 153 18.88 2.06 6.90
CA ASN A 153 20.19 1.60 6.45
C ASN A 153 21.21 2.75 6.62
N VAL A 154 21.98 2.68 7.69
CA VAL A 154 22.95 3.71 8.04
C VAL A 154 24.04 3.85 6.99
N ASP A 155 24.55 2.74 6.46
CA ASP A 155 25.62 2.75 5.47
C ASP A 155 25.15 3.41 4.17
N ALA A 156 23.97 3.06 3.70
CA ALA A 156 23.36 3.71 2.53
C ALA A 156 23.14 5.22 2.77
N SER A 157 22.76 5.61 3.99
CA SER A 157 22.57 7.02 4.36
C SER A 157 23.88 7.78 4.37
N VAL A 158 24.95 7.22 4.90
CA VAL A 158 26.29 7.82 4.88
C VAL A 158 26.80 8.00 3.44
N MET A 159 26.68 6.94 2.63
CA MET A 159 27.09 6.99 1.22
C MET A 159 26.27 7.99 0.40
N TYR A 160 24.95 8.04 0.62
CA TYR A 160 24.09 9.02 -0.06
C TYR A 160 24.49 10.47 0.29
N ARG A 161 24.76 10.77 1.57
CA ARG A 161 25.21 12.11 1.99
C ARG A 161 26.52 12.48 1.34
N ARG A 162 27.52 11.58 1.35
CA ARG A 162 28.80 11.78 0.68
C ARG A 162 28.66 12.05 -0.82
N TRP A 163 27.82 11.26 -1.49
CA TRP A 163 27.49 11.46 -2.88
C TRP A 163 26.88 12.85 -3.13
N LYS A 164 25.91 13.25 -2.30
CA LYS A 164 25.22 14.54 -2.42
C LYS A 164 26.16 15.72 -2.12
N GLU A 165 26.93 15.66 -1.05
CA GLU A 165 27.89 16.71 -0.65
C GLU A 165 29.05 16.87 -1.64
N SER A 166 29.48 15.80 -2.28
CA SER A 166 30.50 15.82 -3.33
C SER A 166 29.99 16.27 -4.70
N ASN A 167 28.69 16.60 -4.84
CA ASN A 167 28.03 16.83 -6.13
C ASN A 167 28.27 15.68 -7.13
N GLY A 168 28.18 14.43 -6.65
CA GLY A 168 28.34 13.23 -7.45
C GLY A 168 29.78 12.87 -7.81
N GLN A 169 30.79 13.47 -7.18
CA GLN A 169 32.18 13.08 -7.38
C GLN A 169 32.52 11.77 -6.64
N ASP A 170 31.97 11.57 -5.45
CA ASP A 170 31.98 10.28 -4.76
C ASP A 170 30.89 9.38 -5.39
N LYS A 171 31.31 8.37 -6.12
CA LYS A 171 30.41 7.53 -6.93
C LYS A 171 30.05 6.21 -6.26
N GLU A 172 30.48 5.96 -5.04
CA GLU A 172 30.28 4.67 -4.39
C GLU A 172 28.78 4.34 -4.28
N TYR A 173 27.95 5.29 -3.84
CA TYR A 173 26.50 5.14 -3.75
C TYR A 173 25.85 4.88 -5.13
N GLU A 174 26.21 5.70 -6.12
CA GLU A 174 25.72 5.57 -7.49
C GLU A 174 26.08 4.22 -8.13
N GLU A 175 27.31 3.75 -7.93
CA GLU A 175 27.77 2.46 -8.49
C GLU A 175 27.05 1.26 -7.92
N ILE A 176 26.72 1.28 -6.62
CA ILE A 176 25.95 0.21 -5.99
C ILE A 176 24.54 0.15 -6.58
N ILE A 177 23.86 1.30 -6.67
CA ILE A 177 22.51 1.37 -7.23
C ILE A 177 22.52 0.96 -8.69
N ARG A 178 23.48 1.44 -9.48
CA ARG A 178 23.62 1.07 -10.90
C ARG A 178 23.76 -0.44 -11.10
N LYS A 179 24.52 -1.13 -10.25
CA LYS A 179 24.61 -2.60 -10.29
C LYS A 179 23.28 -3.25 -9.99
N GLN A 180 22.53 -2.74 -9.02
CA GLN A 180 21.20 -3.26 -8.68
C GLN A 180 20.17 -3.01 -9.77
N VAL A 181 20.18 -1.82 -10.37
CA VAL A 181 19.33 -1.48 -11.54
C VAL A 181 19.60 -2.45 -12.69
N LEU A 182 20.86 -2.72 -13.01
CA LEU A 182 21.22 -3.66 -14.08
C LEU A 182 20.74 -5.08 -13.75
N ALA A 183 20.97 -5.54 -12.52
CA ALA A 183 20.53 -6.89 -12.09
C ALA A 183 18.99 -7.03 -12.07
N SER A 184 18.25 -5.94 -11.76
CA SER A 184 16.78 -5.97 -11.77
C SER A 184 16.18 -6.13 -13.17
N ARG A 185 16.89 -5.79 -14.22
CA ARG A 185 16.45 -5.98 -15.61
C ARG A 185 16.36 -7.47 -15.99
N ASP A 186 17.24 -8.29 -15.44
CA ASP A 186 17.17 -9.75 -15.64
C ASP A 186 15.89 -10.33 -15.02
N GLU A 187 15.39 -9.74 -13.94
CA GLU A 187 14.09 -10.10 -13.35
C GLU A 187 12.92 -9.64 -14.22
N ALA A 188 12.99 -8.42 -14.76
CA ALA A 188 11.98 -7.90 -15.68
C ALA A 188 11.87 -8.77 -16.94
N GLU A 189 12.99 -9.20 -17.50
CA GLU A 189 13.02 -10.09 -18.68
C GLU A 189 12.35 -11.44 -18.39
N LYS A 190 12.61 -12.02 -17.21
CA LYS A 190 11.97 -13.27 -16.77
C LYS A 190 10.46 -13.11 -16.59
N ASP A 191 10.04 -11.96 -16.10
CA ASP A 191 8.61 -11.64 -15.90
C ASP A 191 7.94 -11.17 -17.21
N GLY A 192 8.69 -11.05 -18.32
CA GLY A 192 8.18 -10.56 -19.60
C GLY A 192 7.82 -9.07 -19.58
N VAL A 193 8.36 -8.29 -18.64
CA VAL A 193 8.05 -6.88 -18.44
C VAL A 193 9.06 -6.00 -19.17
N LYS A 194 8.56 -5.07 -19.97
CA LYS A 194 9.38 -4.05 -20.63
C LYS A 194 9.61 -2.88 -19.67
N VAL A 195 10.85 -2.69 -19.23
CA VAL A 195 11.22 -1.58 -18.35
C VAL A 195 11.23 -0.26 -19.13
N PRO A 196 10.53 0.79 -18.64
CA PRO A 196 10.55 2.10 -19.28
C PRO A 196 11.92 2.76 -19.13
N MET A 197 12.44 3.30 -20.24
CA MET A 197 13.75 3.96 -20.27
C MET A 197 13.64 5.47 -20.46
N THR A 198 12.51 5.97 -20.94
CA THR A 198 12.22 7.38 -21.15
C THR A 198 11.05 7.83 -20.27
N LEU A 199 10.89 9.14 -20.08
CA LEU A 199 9.75 9.70 -19.35
C LEU A 199 8.42 9.33 -20.04
N GLU A 200 8.38 9.33 -21.37
CA GLU A 200 7.19 8.95 -22.15
C GLU A 200 6.84 7.47 -21.94
N ASP A 201 7.84 6.59 -21.94
CA ASP A 201 7.63 5.16 -21.66
C ASP A 201 7.18 4.94 -20.22
N TYR A 202 7.73 5.70 -19.25
CA TYR A 202 7.38 5.62 -17.84
C TYR A 202 5.92 5.97 -17.59
N THR A 203 5.44 7.08 -18.15
CA THR A 203 4.04 7.49 -18.08
C THR A 203 3.10 6.51 -18.82
N ARG A 204 3.58 5.88 -19.90
CA ARG A 204 2.80 4.92 -20.69
C ARG A 204 2.75 3.55 -20.05
N ALA A 205 3.82 3.10 -19.40
CA ALA A 205 3.92 1.77 -18.77
C ALA A 205 2.88 1.57 -17.66
N SER A 206 2.41 2.65 -17.06
CA SER A 206 1.40 2.65 -16.00
C SER A 206 -0.04 2.67 -16.52
N ARG A 207 -0.24 2.95 -17.82
CA ARG A 207 -1.59 2.92 -18.38
C ARG A 207 -2.03 1.46 -18.53
N PRO A 208 -3.26 1.11 -18.12
CA PRO A 208 -3.77 -0.22 -18.36
C PRO A 208 -3.64 -0.50 -19.86
N GLN A 209 -2.85 -1.52 -20.19
CA GLN A 209 -2.98 -2.09 -21.52
C GLN A 209 -4.43 -2.53 -21.60
N LYS A 210 -5.14 -2.16 -22.66
CA LYS A 210 -6.48 -2.67 -22.97
C LYS A 210 -6.35 -4.18 -23.30
N THR A 211 -5.98 -4.97 -22.34
CA THR A 211 -6.37 -6.36 -22.28
C THR A 211 -7.84 -6.34 -21.90
N GLU A 212 -8.66 -7.02 -22.68
CA GLU A 212 -10.05 -7.26 -22.27
C GLU A 212 -10.02 -7.71 -20.81
N PRO A 213 -10.93 -7.17 -19.96
CA PRO A 213 -10.94 -7.54 -18.55
C PRO A 213 -10.96 -9.07 -18.48
N ASP A 214 -10.02 -9.62 -17.72
CA ASP A 214 -9.99 -11.06 -17.46
C ASP A 214 -11.33 -11.42 -16.80
N PRO A 215 -12.20 -12.18 -17.46
CA PRO A 215 -13.51 -12.50 -16.93
C PRO A 215 -13.45 -13.37 -15.65
N SER A 216 -12.26 -13.80 -15.24
CA SER A 216 -12.05 -14.58 -14.03
C SER A 216 -11.98 -13.74 -12.75
N ILE A 217 -11.81 -12.41 -12.85
CA ILE A 217 -11.87 -11.52 -11.68
C ILE A 217 -13.23 -10.84 -11.66
N GLU A 218 -14.28 -11.61 -11.41
CA GLU A 218 -15.55 -11.04 -10.96
C GLU A 218 -15.40 -10.61 -9.50
N LEU A 219 -15.02 -9.34 -9.29
CA LEU A 219 -15.01 -8.74 -7.95
C LEU A 219 -16.37 -8.85 -7.23
N ASN A 220 -17.42 -9.18 -7.96
CA ASN A 220 -18.74 -9.46 -7.40
C ASN A 220 -18.75 -10.71 -6.50
N ASP A 221 -17.91 -11.72 -6.77
CA ASP A 221 -17.85 -12.93 -5.94
C ASP A 221 -17.39 -12.64 -4.50
N PHE A 222 -16.67 -11.52 -4.28
CA PHE A 222 -16.28 -11.08 -2.93
C PHE A 222 -17.42 -10.40 -2.15
N TYR A 223 -18.51 -10.04 -2.83
CA TYR A 223 -19.68 -9.37 -2.22
C TYR A 223 -20.85 -10.31 -1.96
N ASP A 224 -20.97 -11.43 -2.70
CA ASP A 224 -22.13 -12.32 -2.62
C ASP A 224 -22.16 -13.23 -1.40
N ASP A 225 -21.02 -13.46 -0.73
CA ASP A 225 -20.97 -14.28 0.50
C ASP A 225 -21.37 -13.52 1.77
N PHE A 226 -21.73 -12.23 1.68
CA PHE A 226 -22.05 -11.39 2.83
C PHE A 226 -23.32 -10.55 2.60
N ASP A 227 -24.47 -11.19 2.52
CA ASP A 227 -25.77 -10.55 2.65
C ASP A 227 -26.19 -10.57 4.14
N PRO A 228 -26.12 -9.46 4.89
CA PRO A 228 -26.70 -9.40 6.21
C PRO A 228 -28.22 -9.41 6.01
N GLU A 229 -28.89 -10.47 6.49
CA GLU A 229 -30.36 -10.52 6.58
C GLU A 229 -30.87 -9.16 7.10
N GLU A 230 -31.64 -8.48 6.27
CA GLU A 230 -32.38 -7.29 6.66
C GLU A 230 -33.35 -7.69 7.77
N ASP A 231 -33.01 -7.33 9.00
CA ASP A 231 -33.89 -7.47 10.16
C ASP A 231 -34.98 -6.40 10.02
N ASP A 232 -36.06 -6.78 9.28
CA ASP A 232 -37.27 -5.99 9.08
C ASP A 232 -38.08 -5.96 10.38
N THR A 233 -37.67 -5.15 11.34
CA THR A 233 -38.51 -4.80 12.48
C THR A 233 -39.45 -3.66 12.09
N SER A 234 -40.57 -4.03 11.48
CA SER A 234 -41.73 -3.17 11.29
C SER A 234 -42.30 -2.80 12.67
N GLU A 235 -41.96 -1.64 13.21
CA GLU A 235 -42.70 -1.03 14.31
C GLU A 235 -44.08 -0.57 13.77
N GLN A 236 -45.12 -1.27 14.21
CA GLN A 236 -46.50 -0.84 14.05
C GLN A 236 -46.79 0.25 15.06
N ASP A 237 -46.86 1.50 14.60
CA ASP A 237 -47.47 2.60 15.33
C ASP A 237 -48.99 2.38 15.46
N GLU A 238 -49.43 1.97 16.61
CA GLU A 238 -50.85 2.05 17.02
C GLU A 238 -51.17 3.49 17.38
N SER A 239 -51.91 4.16 16.51
CA SER A 239 -52.59 5.42 16.81
C SER A 239 -53.81 5.16 17.70
N THR A 240 -53.77 5.57 18.96
CA THR A 240 -54.95 5.84 19.72
C THR A 240 -55.10 7.33 19.92
N GLY A 241 -56.11 7.85 19.23
CA GLY A 241 -56.59 9.19 19.51
C GLY A 241 -57.30 9.23 20.87
N ASP A 242 -57.15 10.30 21.59
CA ASP A 242 -58.20 10.79 22.44
C ASP A 242 -58.18 12.34 22.52
N SER A 243 -59.32 12.87 22.14
CA SER A 243 -59.79 14.22 22.25
C SER A 243 -60.18 14.52 23.67
N PHE A 244 -59.78 15.68 24.27
CA PHE A 244 -60.69 16.44 25.15
C PHE A 244 -60.21 17.88 25.43
N TYR A 245 -61.02 18.80 24.95
CA TYR A 245 -61.50 20.11 25.41
C TYR A 245 -60.93 20.80 26.67
N SER A 246 -60.79 22.13 26.49
CA SER A 246 -61.21 23.29 27.36
C SER A 246 -60.39 23.59 28.62
N LYS A 247 -59.79 24.70 28.67
CA LYS A 247 -60.22 26.09 29.02
C LYS A 247 -59.06 27.07 28.88
#